data_39878a3b9d96bfa2e3db23e895388496
#
_entry.id   39878a3b9d96bfa2e3db23e895388496
#
_cell.length_a   1.000
_cell.length_b   1.000
_cell.length_c   1.000
_cell.angle_alpha   90.00
_cell.angle_beta   90.00
_cell.angle_gamma   90.00
#
_symmetry.space_group_name_H-M   'P 1'
#
loop_
_entity.id
_entity.type
_entity.pdbx_description
1 polymer ?
#
loop_
_entity_poly.entity_id
_entity_poly.type
_entity_poly.pdbx_seq_one_letter_code
_entity_poly.pdbx_strand_id
1 'polypeptide(L)'
;MLLNGWLILTNLFVRQEIVRNVRPVALFVVAAIAVGSCGVAADGVGDDVIQGQRDNLATAFAAEQFGPQAPRDIESTAGSNPVTFDEAPPYTEMNICNIHFHEGAEHRGGEFTTYAGNGDGEGLETGYLFDGELTDAELEPWEGGLVGQFEGSALEPGDTIEIHYVHSTDPIEPGPTLGACLASDTSTPQLRVEAQVFVLVNDESAASLVELTELEAIGDYIQAPNIPTDTGTPIQYAGSTTGPSFNEVGSPFMVSWSVRPEVTRVHIGSVQEWFEDNPFEEEYAHAVRNLVTNEDLLSEIG
;
A
#
# COMPACT_ATOMS: atom_id res chain seq x y z
N MET A 1 16.83 -42.21 -46.28
CA MET A 1 16.32 -43.55 -45.98
C MET A 1 15.16 -43.32 -45.06
N LEU A 2 13.93 -43.17 -45.59
CA LEU A 2 12.89 -44.17 -45.69
C LEU A 2 12.35 -44.55 -44.31
N LEU A 3 11.11 -44.56 -43.96
CA LEU A 3 9.79 -44.45 -44.59
C LEU A 3 8.74 -44.40 -43.48
N ASN A 4 7.75 -43.54 -43.60
CA ASN A 4 6.31 -43.85 -43.68
C ASN A 4 5.64 -44.71 -42.60
N GLY A 5 4.52 -44.28 -42.16
CA GLY A 5 3.45 -45.08 -41.55
C GLY A 5 2.20 -44.31 -41.20
N TRP A 6 1.33 -44.09 -42.14
CA TRP A 6 -0.07 -43.71 -42.08
C TRP A 6 -0.95 -44.80 -41.43
N LEU A 7 -2.04 -44.42 -40.78
CA LEU A 7 -3.40 -45.00 -40.87
C LEU A 7 -4.35 -44.21 -40.00
N ILE A 8 -5.26 -43.50 -40.47
CA ILE A 8 -6.64 -43.50 -40.95
C ILE A 8 -7.52 -44.66 -40.42
N LEU A 9 -8.68 -44.28 -39.88
CA LEU A 9 -10.03 -44.90 -39.95
C LEU A 9 -10.78 -44.69 -38.63
N THR A 10 -12.04 -44.39 -38.53
CA THR A 10 -13.20 -44.10 -39.38
C THR A 10 -14.37 -43.76 -38.45
N ASN A 11 -15.24 -42.95 -38.97
CA ASN A 11 -16.61 -42.61 -38.49
C ASN A 11 -17.42 -43.76 -37.92
N LEU A 12 -18.22 -43.49 -36.89
CA LEU A 12 -19.51 -44.11 -36.73
C LEU A 12 -20.57 -43.11 -36.28
N PHE A 13 -21.45 -42.80 -37.22
CA PHE A 13 -22.74 -42.12 -36.98
C PHE A 13 -23.68 -43.10 -36.30
N VAL A 14 -24.35 -42.66 -35.23
CA VAL A 14 -25.61 -43.26 -34.80
C VAL A 14 -26.62 -42.15 -34.61
N ARG A 15 -27.60 -42.19 -35.52
CA ARG A 15 -28.88 -41.44 -35.37
C ARG A 15 -29.70 -42.12 -34.28
N GLN A 16 -30.34 -41.35 -33.43
CA GLN A 16 -31.56 -41.78 -32.79
C GLN A 16 -32.53 -40.63 -32.54
N GLU A 17 -33.72 -40.99 -32.73
CA GLU A 17 -34.94 -40.35 -33.08
C GLU A 17 -35.56 -39.41 -32.03
N ILE A 18 -36.40 -38.58 -32.56
CA ILE A 18 -37.29 -37.59 -31.91
C ILE A 18 -38.42 -38.36 -31.19
N VAL A 19 -38.53 -38.13 -29.86
CA VAL A 19 -39.76 -38.36 -29.14
C VAL A 19 -40.31 -37.01 -28.63
N ARG A 20 -41.42 -36.57 -29.23
CA ARG A 20 -42.25 -35.47 -28.73
C ARG A 20 -42.98 -35.95 -27.49
N ASN A 21 -42.84 -35.22 -26.37
CA ASN A 21 -43.86 -35.26 -25.33
C ASN A 21 -43.98 -33.90 -24.59
N VAL A 22 -45.15 -33.39 -24.76
CA VAL A 22 -46.06 -32.54 -23.98
C VAL A 22 -45.55 -31.91 -22.71
N ARG A 23 -45.58 -30.57 -22.68
CA ARG A 23 -45.28 -29.69 -21.54
C ARG A 23 -46.39 -29.73 -20.48
N PRO A 24 -46.08 -29.66 -19.21
CA PRO A 24 -46.83 -28.94 -18.21
C PRO A 24 -46.22 -27.56 -17.97
N VAL A 25 -47.04 -26.54 -17.97
CA VAL A 25 -46.70 -25.17 -17.57
C VAL A 25 -46.50 -25.20 -16.05
N ALA A 26 -45.26 -25.11 -15.61
CA ALA A 26 -44.96 -24.84 -14.21
C ALA A 26 -44.75 -23.34 -14.04
N LEU A 27 -45.63 -22.74 -13.27
CA LEU A 27 -45.55 -21.36 -12.82
C LEU A 27 -44.38 -21.24 -11.84
N PHE A 28 -43.24 -20.75 -12.31
CA PHE A 28 -42.13 -20.40 -11.38
C PHE A 28 -42.40 -19.03 -10.77
N VAL A 29 -42.76 -19.04 -9.49
CA VAL A 29 -42.67 -17.86 -8.65
C VAL A 29 -41.17 -17.64 -8.41
N VAL A 30 -40.62 -16.63 -9.09
CA VAL A 30 -39.28 -16.13 -8.81
C VAL A 30 -39.36 -15.34 -7.49
N ALA A 31 -39.02 -15.99 -6.39
CA ALA A 31 -38.68 -15.26 -5.18
C ALA A 31 -37.32 -14.62 -5.44
N ALA A 32 -37.27 -13.30 -5.59
CA ALA A 32 -36.06 -12.55 -5.56
C ALA A 32 -35.47 -12.69 -4.13
N ILE A 33 -34.52 -13.58 -3.98
CA ILE A 33 -33.64 -13.58 -2.80
C ILE A 33 -32.67 -12.45 -3.08
N ALA A 34 -32.84 -11.33 -2.40
CA ALA A 34 -31.78 -10.34 -2.26
C ALA A 34 -30.65 -11.06 -1.52
N VAL A 35 -29.66 -11.53 -2.28
CA VAL A 35 -28.38 -11.92 -1.71
C VAL A 35 -27.67 -10.59 -1.40
N GLY A 36 -27.89 -10.10 -0.17
CA GLY A 36 -26.96 -9.15 0.40
C GLY A 36 -25.61 -9.86 0.39
N SER A 37 -24.69 -9.37 -0.41
CA SER A 37 -23.29 -9.70 -0.26
C SER A 37 -22.84 -9.08 1.06
N CYS A 38 -23.04 -9.82 2.17
CA CYS A 38 -22.14 -9.70 3.29
C CYS A 38 -20.80 -10.20 2.75
N GLY A 39 -19.91 -9.28 2.40
CA GLY A 39 -18.50 -9.60 2.33
C GLY A 39 -18.16 -10.20 3.69
N VAL A 40 -17.88 -11.48 3.71
CA VAL A 40 -17.24 -12.12 4.86
C VAL A 40 -15.84 -11.53 4.82
N ALA A 41 -15.55 -10.53 5.67
CA ALA A 41 -14.17 -10.20 5.98
C ALA A 41 -13.52 -11.55 6.30
N ALA A 42 -12.46 -11.90 5.60
CA ALA A 42 -11.67 -13.07 5.97
C ALA A 42 -11.33 -12.86 7.44
N ASP A 43 -11.62 -13.88 8.29
CA ASP A 43 -11.21 -13.82 9.69
C ASP A 43 -9.68 -13.67 9.67
N GLY A 44 -9.16 -12.45 9.90
CA GLY A 44 -7.74 -12.18 9.92
C GLY A 44 -7.04 -13.03 10.99
N VAL A 45 -5.71 -13.05 10.98
CA VAL A 45 -4.94 -13.80 11.99
C VAL A 45 -5.25 -13.29 13.40
N GLY A 46 -5.05 -14.16 14.39
CA GLY A 46 -5.30 -13.84 15.79
C GLY A 46 -4.34 -12.74 16.31
N ASP A 47 -4.77 -12.04 17.35
CA ASP A 47 -3.97 -10.99 18.02
C ASP A 47 -2.63 -11.51 18.55
N ASP A 48 -2.53 -12.80 18.83
CA ASP A 48 -1.29 -13.46 19.29
C ASP A 48 -0.21 -13.48 18.19
N VAL A 49 -0.59 -13.58 16.92
CA VAL A 49 0.33 -13.48 15.78
C VAL A 49 0.93 -12.07 15.73
N ILE A 50 0.07 -11.04 15.78
CA ILE A 50 0.49 -9.63 15.77
C ILE A 50 1.37 -9.31 16.97
N GLN A 51 0.99 -9.78 18.17
CA GLN A 51 1.81 -9.57 19.36
C GLN A 51 3.18 -10.24 19.23
N GLY A 52 3.23 -11.46 18.67
CA GLY A 52 4.50 -12.16 18.43
C GLY A 52 5.43 -11.38 17.49
N GLN A 53 4.91 -10.74 16.45
CA GLN A 53 5.67 -9.88 15.55
C GLN A 53 6.23 -8.64 16.27
N ARG A 54 5.41 -7.98 17.10
CA ARG A 54 5.85 -6.84 17.94
C ARG A 54 6.96 -7.23 18.90
N ASP A 55 6.85 -8.39 19.53
CA ASP A 55 7.86 -8.92 20.46
C ASP A 55 9.18 -9.23 19.73
N ASN A 56 9.10 -9.73 18.49
CA ASN A 56 10.26 -9.97 17.64
C ASN A 56 10.98 -8.66 17.28
N LEU A 57 10.23 -7.62 16.87
CA LEU A 57 10.79 -6.30 16.59
C LEU A 57 11.45 -5.69 17.84
N ALA A 58 10.79 -5.75 19.00
CA ALA A 58 11.34 -5.27 20.26
C ALA A 58 12.64 -6.00 20.62
N THR A 59 12.69 -7.32 20.42
CA THR A 59 13.88 -8.15 20.67
C THR A 59 15.02 -7.79 19.72
N ALA A 60 14.72 -7.61 18.42
CA ALA A 60 15.71 -7.24 17.42
C ALA A 60 16.28 -5.84 17.70
N PHE A 61 15.43 -4.88 18.10
CA PHE A 61 15.86 -3.55 18.52
C PHE A 61 16.78 -3.60 19.75
N ALA A 62 16.41 -4.36 20.79
CA ALA A 62 17.22 -4.51 21.99
C ALA A 62 18.59 -5.16 21.71
N ALA A 63 18.70 -5.94 20.63
CA ALA A 63 19.95 -6.52 20.15
C ALA A 63 20.76 -5.58 19.24
N GLU A 64 20.33 -4.34 19.06
CA GLU A 64 20.95 -3.33 18.19
C GLU A 64 21.06 -3.77 16.71
N GLN A 65 20.09 -4.53 16.24
CA GLN A 65 20.10 -5.05 14.87
C GLN A 65 19.52 -4.05 13.84
N PHE A 66 18.81 -3.02 14.29
CA PHE A 66 18.23 -1.97 13.44
C PHE A 66 18.06 -0.66 14.22
N GLY A 67 17.75 0.41 13.50
CA GLY A 67 17.47 1.73 14.08
C GLY A 67 16.09 1.81 14.79
N PRO A 68 15.77 2.98 15.35
CA PRO A 68 14.49 3.20 16.03
C PRO A 68 13.30 3.00 15.10
N GLN A 69 12.20 2.49 15.65
CA GLN A 69 10.97 2.30 14.90
C GLN A 69 10.16 3.60 14.81
N ALA A 70 9.39 3.76 13.73
CA ALA A 70 8.42 4.83 13.60
C ALA A 70 7.24 4.62 14.56
N PRO A 71 6.71 5.70 15.18
CA PRO A 71 5.45 5.63 15.91
C PRO A 71 4.33 5.35 14.96
N ARG A 72 3.43 4.60 14.98
CA ARG A 72 2.31 4.46 14.03
C ARG A 72 1.12 5.35 14.41
N ASP A 73 1.12 5.92 15.59
CA ASP A 73 0.10 6.86 16.06
C ASP A 73 0.64 8.29 16.00
N ILE A 74 0.19 9.08 15.01
CA ILE A 74 0.62 10.47 14.82
C ILE A 74 0.07 11.43 15.88
N GLU A 75 -0.88 11.01 16.69
CA GLU A 75 -1.38 11.77 17.84
C GLU A 75 -0.55 11.51 19.11
N SER A 76 0.36 10.52 19.08
CA SER A 76 1.20 10.15 20.22
C SER A 76 2.62 9.79 19.72
N THR A 77 3.38 10.81 19.34
CA THR A 77 4.73 10.64 18.76
C THR A 77 5.87 10.66 19.80
N ALA A 78 5.58 10.83 21.08
CA ALA A 78 6.58 10.81 22.14
C ALA A 78 7.10 9.40 22.38
N GLY A 79 8.42 9.25 22.44
CA GLY A 79 9.10 8.00 22.75
C GLY A 79 10.11 8.14 23.87
N SER A 80 10.62 7.01 24.37
CA SER A 80 11.65 6.93 25.41
C SER A 80 12.99 6.40 24.92
N ASN A 81 13.13 6.12 23.62
CA ASN A 81 14.40 5.69 23.02
C ASN A 81 15.46 6.79 23.19
N PRO A 82 16.64 6.48 23.75
CA PRO A 82 17.70 7.47 23.94
C PRO A 82 18.40 7.91 22.64
N VAL A 83 18.09 7.28 21.52
CA VAL A 83 18.67 7.65 20.22
C VAL A 83 18.04 8.94 19.73
N THR A 84 18.88 9.93 19.48
CA THR A 84 18.47 11.21 18.87
C THR A 84 19.30 11.41 17.61
N PHE A 85 18.69 11.95 16.55
CA PHE A 85 19.41 12.28 15.33
C PHE A 85 18.90 13.59 14.72
N ASP A 86 19.75 14.24 13.95
CA ASP A 86 19.42 15.50 13.31
C ASP A 86 18.28 15.30 12.30
N GLU A 87 17.32 16.21 12.31
CA GLU A 87 16.28 16.23 11.31
C GLU A 87 16.86 16.41 9.89
N ALA A 88 16.37 15.63 8.93
CA ALA A 88 16.74 15.82 7.55
C ALA A 88 16.26 17.19 7.01
N PRO A 89 16.94 17.77 6.00
CA PRO A 89 16.50 19.01 5.37
C PRO A 89 15.04 18.93 4.89
N PRO A 90 14.37 20.05 4.64
CA PRO A 90 13.07 20.04 3.96
C PRO A 90 13.15 19.25 2.64
N TYR A 91 12.09 18.49 2.31
CA TYR A 91 12.08 17.67 1.08
C TYR A 91 12.36 18.48 -0.19
N THR A 92 12.03 19.78 -0.19
CA THR A 92 12.33 20.71 -1.30
C THR A 92 13.82 20.99 -1.53
N GLU A 93 14.68 20.56 -0.61
CA GLU A 93 16.15 20.65 -0.66
C GLU A 93 16.81 19.26 -0.74
N MET A 94 16.06 18.24 -1.14
CA MET A 94 16.50 16.85 -1.26
C MET A 94 16.07 16.28 -2.62
N ASN A 95 16.66 15.17 -3.06
CA ASN A 95 16.19 14.43 -4.22
C ASN A 95 15.11 13.42 -3.81
N ILE A 96 14.00 13.36 -4.54
CA ILE A 96 13.10 12.23 -4.43
C ILE A 96 13.81 10.99 -4.99
N CYS A 97 13.77 9.89 -4.27
CA CYS A 97 14.46 8.67 -4.65
C CYS A 97 13.53 7.50 -4.91
N ASN A 98 12.40 7.47 -4.23
CA ASN A 98 11.40 6.42 -4.40
C ASN A 98 10.01 6.94 -4.06
N ILE A 99 9.00 6.48 -4.78
CA ILE A 99 7.59 6.59 -4.40
C ILE A 99 7.02 5.18 -4.42
N HIS A 100 6.38 4.80 -3.34
CA HIS A 100 5.60 3.57 -3.20
C HIS A 100 4.41 3.83 -2.28
N PHE A 101 3.48 2.90 -2.24
CA PHE A 101 2.37 3.02 -1.30
C PHE A 101 1.92 1.66 -0.75
N HIS A 102 1.23 1.72 0.37
CA HIS A 102 0.69 0.58 1.09
C HIS A 102 -0.83 0.51 0.95
N GLU A 103 -1.38 -0.71 0.87
CA GLU A 103 -2.81 -0.95 1.01
C GLU A 103 -3.18 -0.84 2.50
N GLY A 104 -4.04 0.13 2.85
CA GLY A 104 -4.25 0.59 4.22
C GLY A 104 -3.22 1.64 4.66
N ALA A 105 -3.58 2.51 5.60
CA ALA A 105 -2.61 3.43 6.18
C ALA A 105 -1.73 2.71 7.22
N GLU A 106 -0.42 2.90 7.10
CA GLU A 106 0.55 2.42 8.10
C GLU A 106 0.48 3.23 9.40
N HIS A 107 0.09 4.50 9.30
CA HIS A 107 -0.08 5.40 10.43
C HIS A 107 -1.55 5.47 10.85
N ARG A 108 -1.76 5.78 12.14
CA ARG A 108 -3.06 6.06 12.74
C ARG A 108 -3.14 7.53 13.14
N GLY A 109 -4.26 8.19 12.84
CA GLY A 109 -4.56 9.54 13.34
C GLY A 109 -5.35 10.37 12.33
N GLY A 110 -5.65 11.62 12.66
CA GLY A 110 -6.38 12.52 11.80
C GLY A 110 -7.70 11.91 11.29
N GLU A 111 -7.81 11.74 9.96
CA GLU A 111 -9.00 11.17 9.29
C GLU A 111 -8.86 9.67 8.96
N PHE A 112 -7.87 8.96 9.54
CA PHE A 112 -7.63 7.52 9.33
C PHE A 112 -7.33 6.84 10.66
N THR A 113 -8.37 6.58 11.45
CA THR A 113 -8.26 6.02 12.80
C THR A 113 -8.89 4.63 12.95
N THR A 114 -9.70 4.20 11.99
CA THR A 114 -10.40 2.92 12.02
C THR A 114 -9.47 1.78 11.62
N TYR A 115 -9.16 0.89 12.57
CA TYR A 115 -8.32 -0.28 12.30
C TYR A 115 -9.07 -1.33 11.47
N ALA A 116 -8.49 -1.74 10.34
CA ALA A 116 -9.09 -2.70 9.42
C ALA A 116 -9.12 -4.15 9.95
N GLY A 117 -8.33 -4.44 10.98
CA GLY A 117 -8.11 -5.79 11.49
C GLY A 117 -6.69 -6.27 11.25
N ASN A 118 -6.42 -7.52 11.64
CA ASN A 118 -5.07 -8.09 11.58
C ASN A 118 -4.65 -8.55 10.18
N GLY A 119 -5.58 -8.59 9.23
CA GLY A 119 -5.33 -9.03 7.88
C GLY A 119 -4.81 -10.48 7.79
N ASP A 120 -4.00 -10.77 6.78
CA ASP A 120 -3.40 -12.07 6.53
C ASP A 120 -2.24 -12.42 7.50
N GLY A 121 -1.80 -11.47 8.32
CA GLY A 121 -0.63 -11.58 9.21
C GLY A 121 0.69 -11.25 8.53
N GLU A 122 0.70 -10.97 7.24
CA GLU A 122 1.85 -10.52 6.47
C GLU A 122 1.69 -9.08 5.96
N GLY A 123 0.58 -8.42 6.38
CA GLY A 123 0.34 -7.00 6.19
C GLY A 123 -0.57 -6.62 5.03
N LEU A 124 -1.20 -7.58 4.38
CA LEU A 124 -2.31 -7.35 3.46
C LEU A 124 -3.63 -7.30 4.22
N GLU A 125 -4.59 -6.55 3.73
CA GLU A 125 -5.92 -6.38 4.31
C GLU A 125 -5.89 -5.87 5.77
N THR A 126 -4.94 -4.99 6.09
CA THR A 126 -4.77 -4.40 7.43
C THR A 126 -4.43 -2.91 7.35
N GLY A 127 -4.03 -2.31 8.47
CA GLY A 127 -3.72 -0.88 8.57
C GLY A 127 -4.91 -0.08 9.08
N TYR A 128 -4.89 1.22 8.81
CA TYR A 128 -5.99 2.13 9.18
C TYR A 128 -6.73 2.62 7.94
N LEU A 129 -8.04 2.80 8.11
CA LEU A 129 -8.96 3.17 7.05
C LEU A 129 -9.40 4.62 7.23
N PHE A 130 -9.76 5.26 6.12
CA PHE A 130 -10.41 6.56 6.09
C PHE A 130 -11.72 6.53 6.87
N ASP A 131 -11.89 7.50 7.76
CA ASP A 131 -13.04 7.60 8.67
C ASP A 131 -14.22 8.38 8.08
N GLY A 132 -14.03 9.02 6.92
CA GLY A 132 -15.05 9.85 6.29
C GLY A 132 -16.09 9.05 5.52
N GLU A 133 -17.09 9.74 5.04
CA GLU A 133 -18.17 9.15 4.24
C GLU A 133 -17.85 9.23 2.74
N LEU A 134 -18.09 8.14 2.02
CA LEU A 134 -18.07 8.06 0.57
C LEU A 134 -19.49 7.86 0.06
N THR A 135 -19.78 8.39 -1.12
CA THR A 135 -21.07 8.22 -1.78
C THR A 135 -21.14 6.86 -2.48
N ASP A 136 -22.37 6.36 -2.73
CA ASP A 136 -22.57 5.13 -3.50
C ASP A 136 -21.90 5.20 -4.88
N ALA A 137 -21.83 6.39 -5.50
CA ALA A 137 -21.17 6.57 -6.79
C ALA A 137 -19.65 6.48 -6.72
N GLU A 138 -19.03 6.97 -5.63
CA GLU A 138 -17.60 6.84 -5.39
C GLU A 138 -17.20 5.39 -5.12
N LEU A 139 -18.13 4.57 -4.60
CA LEU A 139 -17.94 3.16 -4.25
C LEU A 139 -18.34 2.18 -5.35
N GLU A 140 -18.90 2.65 -6.49
CA GLU A 140 -19.22 1.77 -7.61
C GLU A 140 -17.96 1.05 -8.10
N PRO A 141 -18.03 -0.25 -8.41
CA PRO A 141 -16.90 -0.98 -8.95
C PRO A 141 -16.34 -0.31 -10.21
N TRP A 142 -15.03 -0.18 -10.29
CA TRP A 142 -14.39 0.40 -11.47
C TRP A 142 -14.42 -0.57 -12.66
N GLU A 143 -14.85 -0.07 -13.83
CA GLU A 143 -15.02 -0.90 -15.03
C GLU A 143 -13.69 -1.41 -15.63
N GLY A 144 -12.55 -0.80 -15.25
CA GLY A 144 -11.22 -1.20 -15.72
C GLY A 144 -10.72 -2.54 -15.16
N GLY A 145 -11.39 -3.09 -14.15
CA GLY A 145 -11.05 -4.38 -13.56
C GLY A 145 -10.24 -4.28 -12.28
N LEU A 146 -9.43 -5.29 -12.01
CA LEU A 146 -8.58 -5.37 -10.81
C LEU A 146 -7.39 -4.44 -10.94
N VAL A 147 -7.08 -3.72 -9.87
CA VAL A 147 -5.96 -2.77 -9.80
C VAL A 147 -4.87 -3.31 -8.87
N GLY A 148 -3.64 -3.44 -9.37
CA GLY A 148 -2.48 -3.82 -8.58
C GLY A 148 -2.62 -5.15 -7.84
N GLN A 149 -3.13 -6.19 -8.51
CA GLN A 149 -3.37 -7.49 -7.87
C GLN A 149 -2.08 -8.16 -7.42
N PHE A 150 -2.00 -8.47 -6.13
CA PHE A 150 -0.90 -9.22 -5.52
C PHE A 150 -1.45 -10.24 -4.50
N GLU A 151 -1.00 -11.49 -4.57
CA GLU A 151 -1.35 -12.59 -3.64
C GLU A 151 -2.85 -12.77 -3.34
N GLY A 152 -3.71 -12.31 -4.23
CA GLY A 152 -5.16 -12.41 -4.09
C GLY A 152 -5.84 -11.14 -3.61
N SER A 153 -5.08 -10.15 -3.14
CA SER A 153 -5.56 -8.79 -2.88
C SER A 153 -5.52 -7.94 -4.14
N ALA A 154 -6.45 -7.02 -4.26
CA ALA A 154 -6.49 -6.02 -5.33
C ALA A 154 -7.22 -4.79 -4.81
N LEU A 155 -6.78 -3.62 -5.24
CA LEU A 155 -7.39 -2.37 -4.81
C LEU A 155 -8.77 -2.17 -5.43
N GLU A 156 -9.70 -1.69 -4.61
CA GLU A 156 -11.08 -1.38 -4.98
C GLU A 156 -11.47 0.05 -4.56
N PRO A 157 -12.52 0.66 -5.14
CA PRO A 157 -13.06 1.92 -4.64
C PRO A 157 -13.51 1.77 -3.18
N GLY A 158 -13.04 2.67 -2.32
CA GLY A 158 -13.23 2.65 -0.88
C GLY A 158 -11.97 2.30 -0.10
N ASP A 159 -10.99 1.70 -0.75
CA ASP A 159 -9.72 1.37 -0.09
C ASP A 159 -8.95 2.62 0.28
N THR A 160 -8.29 2.53 1.42
CA THR A 160 -7.35 3.55 1.89
C THR A 160 -5.94 3.11 1.51
N ILE A 161 -5.15 4.05 1.02
CA ILE A 161 -3.73 3.82 0.73
C ILE A 161 -2.88 4.90 1.41
N GLU A 162 -1.65 4.56 1.77
CA GLU A 162 -0.67 5.52 2.26
C GLU A 162 0.52 5.57 1.32
N ILE A 163 0.75 6.74 0.71
CA ILE A 163 1.87 6.97 -0.21
C ILE A 163 3.05 7.54 0.55
N HIS A 164 4.22 6.96 0.33
CA HIS A 164 5.51 7.41 0.84
C HIS A 164 6.33 8.05 -0.27
N TYR A 165 6.50 9.37 -0.20
CA TYR A 165 7.45 10.12 -1.03
C TYR A 165 8.79 10.16 -0.31
N VAL A 166 9.70 9.29 -0.71
CA VAL A 166 11.00 9.13 -0.05
C VAL A 166 12.05 10.03 -0.68
N HIS A 167 12.74 10.81 0.15
CA HIS A 167 13.76 11.77 -0.27
C HIS A 167 15.10 11.47 0.37
N SER A 168 16.16 11.76 -0.36
CA SER A 168 17.55 11.55 0.04
C SER A 168 18.40 12.81 -0.16
N THR A 169 19.37 13.02 0.73
CA THR A 169 20.39 14.06 0.52
C THR A 169 21.48 13.66 -0.47
N ASP A 170 21.53 12.39 -0.86
CA ASP A 170 22.46 11.91 -1.87
C ASP A 170 22.08 12.43 -3.28
N PRO A 171 23.04 12.68 -4.17
CA PRO A 171 22.79 12.99 -5.56
C PRO A 171 22.47 11.71 -6.35
N ILE A 172 21.19 11.34 -6.35
CA ILE A 172 20.68 10.08 -6.91
C ILE A 172 19.65 10.36 -8.01
N GLU A 173 19.34 9.33 -8.78
CA GLU A 173 18.19 9.27 -9.67
C GLU A 173 17.09 8.43 -9.03
N PRO A 174 15.81 8.80 -9.20
CA PRO A 174 14.68 7.99 -8.73
C PRO A 174 14.69 6.58 -9.31
N GLY A 175 14.30 5.60 -8.51
CA GLY A 175 14.29 4.21 -8.96
C GLY A 175 13.63 3.26 -7.97
N PRO A 176 13.64 1.96 -8.30
CA PRO A 176 12.99 0.93 -7.50
C PRO A 176 13.68 0.74 -6.17
N THR A 177 12.87 0.44 -5.16
CA THR A 177 13.26 0.16 -3.78
C THR A 177 13.99 1.31 -3.07
N LEU A 178 14.16 1.20 -1.76
CA LEU A 178 14.95 2.17 -0.97
C LEU A 178 16.46 2.14 -1.32
N GLY A 179 16.92 1.16 -2.08
CA GLY A 179 18.27 1.14 -2.62
C GLY A 179 18.58 2.33 -3.52
N ALA A 180 17.57 2.85 -4.23
CA ALA A 180 17.68 4.05 -5.06
C ALA A 180 18.00 5.32 -4.24
N CYS A 181 17.76 5.31 -2.92
CA CYS A 181 18.05 6.44 -2.04
C CYS A 181 19.54 6.56 -1.65
N LEU A 182 20.38 5.65 -2.10
CA LEU A 182 21.80 5.58 -1.76
C LEU A 182 22.67 5.79 -3.01
N ALA A 183 23.58 6.74 -2.99
CA ALA A 183 24.53 6.93 -4.10
C ALA A 183 25.56 5.78 -4.19
N SER A 184 25.76 5.04 -3.11
CA SER A 184 26.63 3.86 -3.04
C SER A 184 26.33 3.04 -1.79
N ASP A 185 26.79 1.77 -1.75
CA ASP A 185 26.64 0.87 -0.59
C ASP A 185 27.28 1.42 0.71
N THR A 186 28.09 2.45 0.61
CA THR A 186 28.79 3.08 1.75
C THR A 186 28.29 4.49 2.03
N SER A 187 27.30 5.00 1.29
CA SER A 187 26.73 6.31 1.56
C SER A 187 25.83 6.26 2.80
N THR A 188 25.75 7.38 3.47
CA THR A 188 24.93 7.56 4.68
C THR A 188 24.12 8.84 4.58
N PRO A 189 23.19 8.93 3.61
CA PRO A 189 22.37 10.12 3.45
C PRO A 189 21.44 10.30 4.63
N GLN A 190 20.97 11.53 4.82
CA GLN A 190 19.76 11.76 5.58
C GLN A 190 18.56 11.43 4.69
N LEU A 191 17.58 10.75 5.25
CA LEU A 191 16.35 10.38 4.57
C LEU A 191 15.18 11.12 5.19
N ARG A 192 14.23 11.49 4.34
CA ARG A 192 12.95 12.06 4.72
C ARG A 192 11.82 11.33 3.97
N VAL A 193 10.74 11.07 4.66
CA VAL A 193 9.50 10.56 4.05
C VAL A 193 8.39 11.56 4.30
N GLU A 194 7.79 12.04 3.23
CA GLU A 194 6.50 12.73 3.28
C GLU A 194 5.42 11.68 3.04
N ALA A 195 4.66 11.37 4.08
CA ALA A 195 3.58 10.38 4.03
C ALA A 195 2.23 11.07 3.85
N GLN A 196 1.44 10.58 2.91
CA GLN A 196 0.12 11.09 2.54
C GLN A 196 -0.87 9.94 2.48
N VAL A 197 -2.03 10.12 3.11
CA VAL A 197 -3.11 9.12 3.06
C VAL A 197 -4.17 9.54 2.05
N PHE A 198 -4.61 8.58 1.26
CA PHE A 198 -5.62 8.77 0.23
C PHE A 198 -6.70 7.70 0.35
N VAL A 199 -7.90 8.02 -0.12
CA VAL A 199 -8.96 7.04 -0.32
C VAL A 199 -9.25 6.91 -1.81
N LEU A 200 -9.34 5.67 -2.30
CA LEU A 200 -9.61 5.37 -3.69
C LEU A 200 -11.09 5.52 -3.99
N VAL A 201 -11.40 6.20 -5.07
CA VAL A 201 -12.78 6.45 -5.49
C VAL A 201 -12.96 6.21 -6.99
N ASN A 202 -14.15 5.82 -7.38
CA ASN A 202 -14.55 5.75 -8.79
C ASN A 202 -15.14 7.11 -9.24
N ASP A 203 -14.30 8.14 -9.21
CA ASP A 203 -14.64 9.50 -9.66
C ASP A 203 -13.49 10.10 -10.46
N GLU A 204 -13.69 10.25 -11.78
CA GLU A 204 -12.68 10.84 -12.68
C GLU A 204 -12.34 12.31 -12.36
N SER A 205 -13.12 12.99 -11.52
CA SER A 205 -12.84 14.36 -11.05
C SER A 205 -11.98 14.42 -9.79
N ALA A 206 -11.74 13.27 -9.14
CA ALA A 206 -10.81 13.15 -8.02
C ALA A 206 -9.35 13.34 -8.49
N ALA A 207 -8.42 13.46 -7.54
CA ALA A 207 -7.02 13.63 -7.87
C ALA A 207 -6.47 12.44 -8.68
N SER A 208 -5.50 12.69 -9.56
CA SER A 208 -4.80 11.67 -10.34
C SER A 208 -3.50 11.28 -9.67
N LEU A 209 -3.30 9.98 -9.39
CA LEU A 209 -2.03 9.49 -8.84
C LEU A 209 -0.86 9.78 -9.78
N VAL A 210 -1.07 9.65 -11.10
CA VAL A 210 -0.05 9.98 -12.11
C VAL A 210 0.42 11.44 -11.96
N GLU A 211 -0.53 12.38 -11.80
CA GLU A 211 -0.18 13.80 -11.61
C GLU A 211 0.49 14.06 -10.26
N LEU A 212 0.03 13.40 -9.18
CA LEU A 212 0.58 13.57 -7.83
C LEU A 212 2.00 13.04 -7.69
N THR A 213 2.41 12.13 -8.56
CA THR A 213 3.72 11.48 -8.54
C THR A 213 4.62 11.87 -9.70
N GLU A 214 4.16 12.82 -10.55
CA GLU A 214 4.97 13.37 -11.63
C GLU A 214 6.29 13.95 -11.11
N LEU A 215 7.38 13.65 -11.80
CA LEU A 215 8.73 14.09 -11.41
C LEU A 215 9.23 15.22 -12.30
N GLU A 216 9.81 16.24 -11.68
CA GLU A 216 10.44 17.37 -12.36
C GLU A 216 11.82 17.69 -11.77
N ALA A 217 12.72 18.16 -12.63
CA ALA A 217 13.98 18.77 -12.18
C ALA A 217 13.71 20.23 -11.75
N ILE A 218 13.82 20.49 -10.45
CA ILE A 218 13.62 21.82 -9.86
C ILE A 218 14.92 22.28 -9.21
N GLY A 219 15.60 23.22 -9.86
CA GLY A 219 16.95 23.63 -9.45
C GLY A 219 17.95 22.50 -9.59
N ASP A 220 18.56 22.11 -8.48
CA ASP A 220 19.55 21.04 -8.42
C ASP A 220 18.95 19.68 -7.99
N TYR A 221 17.63 19.61 -7.79
CA TYR A 221 16.94 18.45 -7.24
C TYR A 221 15.89 17.88 -8.19
N ILE A 222 15.66 16.57 -8.09
CA ILE A 222 14.49 15.91 -8.68
C ILE A 222 13.39 15.87 -7.62
N GLN A 223 12.19 16.33 -7.97
CA GLN A 223 11.09 16.57 -7.05
C GLN A 223 9.78 16.02 -7.61
N ALA A 224 8.80 15.77 -6.74
CA ALA A 224 7.38 15.60 -7.09
C ALA A 224 6.64 16.91 -6.76
N PRO A 225 6.53 17.87 -7.71
CA PRO A 225 6.01 19.20 -7.42
C PRO A 225 4.55 19.23 -7.00
N ASN A 226 3.80 18.20 -7.34
CA ASN A 226 2.37 18.09 -7.09
C ASN A 226 2.02 17.35 -5.80
N ILE A 227 3.02 17.02 -4.96
CA ILE A 227 2.76 16.44 -3.64
C ILE A 227 1.78 17.33 -2.85
N PRO A 228 0.69 16.81 -2.27
CA PRO A 228 -0.30 17.63 -1.55
C PRO A 228 0.35 18.38 -0.37
N THR A 229 0.05 19.66 -0.25
CA THR A 229 0.56 20.51 0.85
C THR A 229 -0.54 21.12 1.71
N ASP A 230 -1.80 20.88 1.36
CA ASP A 230 -3.00 21.43 1.99
C ASP A 230 -3.83 20.38 2.77
N THR A 231 -3.26 19.20 3.02
CA THR A 231 -3.87 18.09 3.77
C THR A 231 -3.53 18.12 5.27
N GLY A 232 -3.70 19.28 5.87
CA GLY A 232 -3.42 19.54 7.29
C GLY A 232 -1.96 19.86 7.59
N THR A 233 -1.68 20.16 8.87
CA THR A 233 -0.31 20.40 9.34
C THR A 233 0.41 19.07 9.52
N PRO A 234 1.55 18.83 8.87
CA PRO A 234 2.26 17.57 9.01
C PRO A 234 2.77 17.34 10.43
N ILE A 235 2.64 16.13 10.91
CA ILE A 235 3.19 15.66 12.17
C ILE A 235 4.59 15.09 11.87
N GLN A 236 5.60 15.61 12.56
CA GLN A 236 7.00 15.24 12.34
C GLN A 236 7.54 14.43 13.50
N TYR A 237 8.30 13.39 13.19
CA TYR A 237 8.95 12.55 14.18
C TYR A 237 10.12 11.77 13.54
N ALA A 238 10.95 11.17 14.39
CA ALA A 238 12.05 10.30 13.98
C ALA A 238 11.65 8.82 14.05
N GLY A 239 12.04 8.07 13.04
CA GLY A 239 11.78 6.64 12.97
C GLY A 239 12.71 5.93 12.00
N SER A 240 12.34 4.73 11.59
CA SER A 240 13.02 3.99 10.53
C SER A 240 12.04 3.64 9.40
N THR A 241 12.57 3.18 8.29
CA THR A 241 11.78 2.63 7.18
C THR A 241 11.54 1.13 7.37
N THR A 242 10.96 0.49 6.36
CA THR A 242 10.83 -0.96 6.31
C THR A 242 12.20 -1.63 6.26
N GLY A 243 12.36 -2.72 7.01
CA GLY A 243 13.52 -3.59 6.92
C GLY A 243 13.36 -4.65 5.82
N PRO A 244 14.34 -5.55 5.70
CA PRO A 244 14.38 -6.55 4.62
C PRO A 244 13.33 -7.67 4.75
N SER A 245 12.72 -7.83 5.93
CA SER A 245 11.70 -8.84 6.20
C SER A 245 10.48 -8.21 6.85
N PHE A 246 9.29 -8.76 6.57
CA PHE A 246 8.06 -8.26 7.17
C PHE A 246 8.10 -8.40 8.69
N ASN A 247 7.99 -7.28 9.41
CA ASN A 247 7.94 -7.19 10.88
C ASN A 247 8.99 -7.99 11.68
N GLU A 248 10.04 -8.50 11.04
CA GLU A 248 11.08 -9.27 11.73
C GLU A 248 12.31 -8.41 12.06
N VAL A 249 12.72 -7.59 11.09
CA VAL A 249 13.90 -6.73 11.21
C VAL A 249 13.56 -5.35 10.65
N GLY A 250 13.88 -4.30 11.40
CA GLY A 250 13.76 -2.92 10.93
C GLY A 250 14.92 -2.53 10.01
N SER A 251 14.75 -1.43 9.27
CA SER A 251 15.82 -0.82 8.50
C SER A 251 16.85 -0.17 9.44
N PRO A 252 18.16 -0.22 9.12
CA PRO A 252 19.16 0.54 9.84
C PRO A 252 19.10 2.05 9.56
N PHE A 253 18.31 2.48 8.57
CA PHE A 253 18.21 3.88 8.20
C PHE A 253 17.27 4.63 9.14
N MET A 254 17.76 5.72 9.71
CA MET A 254 16.94 6.69 10.41
C MET A 254 16.33 7.67 9.43
N VAL A 255 15.08 8.02 9.65
CA VAL A 255 14.25 8.80 8.74
C VAL A 255 13.54 9.91 9.49
N SER A 256 13.56 11.10 8.94
CA SER A 256 12.66 12.19 9.34
C SER A 256 11.32 11.97 8.66
N TRP A 257 10.32 11.57 9.42
CA TRP A 257 8.95 11.40 8.95
C TRP A 257 8.17 12.71 9.03
N SER A 258 7.30 12.89 8.05
CA SER A 258 6.35 13.99 7.97
C SER A 258 5.02 13.41 7.46
N VAL A 259 4.05 13.22 8.35
CA VAL A 259 2.77 12.57 8.06
C VAL A 259 1.65 13.59 8.12
N ARG A 260 0.84 13.69 7.08
CA ARG A 260 -0.27 14.62 7.04
C ARG A 260 -1.58 13.97 7.48
N PRO A 261 -2.40 14.67 8.32
CA PRO A 261 -3.54 14.06 9.00
C PRO A 261 -4.84 14.02 8.18
N GLU A 262 -4.94 14.72 7.05
CA GLU A 262 -6.15 14.80 6.24
C GLU A 262 -6.02 13.93 4.98
N VAL A 263 -7.13 13.31 4.56
CA VAL A 263 -7.20 12.35 3.46
C VAL A 263 -7.68 13.03 2.18
N THR A 264 -7.04 12.70 1.06
CA THR A 264 -7.45 13.15 -0.28
C THR A 264 -8.07 12.00 -1.06
N ARG A 265 -9.08 12.28 -1.89
CA ARG A 265 -9.66 11.31 -2.82
C ARG A 265 -8.81 11.19 -4.06
N VAL A 266 -8.54 9.96 -4.49
CA VAL A 266 -7.79 9.64 -5.71
C VAL A 266 -8.62 8.73 -6.60
N HIS A 267 -8.69 9.04 -7.90
CA HIS A 267 -9.35 8.19 -8.87
C HIS A 267 -8.60 6.87 -9.06
N ILE A 268 -9.28 5.76 -8.80
CA ILE A 268 -8.68 4.42 -8.86
C ILE A 268 -8.10 4.07 -10.24
N GLY A 269 -8.71 4.56 -11.33
CA GLY A 269 -8.18 4.36 -12.68
C GLY A 269 -6.81 4.98 -12.90
N SER A 270 -6.49 6.09 -12.21
CA SER A 270 -5.15 6.71 -12.26
C SER A 270 -4.10 5.90 -11.51
N VAL A 271 -4.51 5.09 -10.53
CA VAL A 271 -3.61 4.15 -9.83
C VAL A 271 -3.20 3.02 -10.77
N GLN A 272 -4.16 2.47 -11.54
CA GLN A 272 -3.86 1.47 -12.57
C GLN A 272 -2.91 2.02 -13.63
N GLU A 273 -3.15 3.25 -14.10
CA GLU A 273 -2.28 3.91 -15.08
C GLU A 273 -0.86 4.09 -14.52
N TRP A 274 -0.75 4.46 -13.25
CA TRP A 274 0.56 4.62 -12.60
C TRP A 274 1.32 3.31 -12.47
N PHE A 275 0.66 2.20 -12.15
CA PHE A 275 1.30 0.88 -12.11
C PHE A 275 1.82 0.41 -13.48
N GLU A 276 1.23 0.90 -14.57
CA GLU A 276 1.67 0.54 -15.93
C GLU A 276 2.95 1.24 -16.36
N ASP A 277 3.21 2.47 -15.84
CA ASP A 277 4.39 3.27 -16.23
C ASP A 277 4.84 4.20 -15.08
N ASN A 278 5.76 3.71 -14.25
CA ASN A 278 6.40 4.51 -13.22
C ASN A 278 7.89 4.18 -13.12
N PRO A 279 8.75 5.14 -12.73
CA PRO A 279 10.20 4.92 -12.65
C PRO A 279 10.63 4.04 -11.45
N PHE A 280 9.70 3.68 -10.58
CA PHE A 280 9.96 2.93 -9.36
C PHE A 280 9.73 1.42 -9.51
N GLU A 281 9.24 0.98 -10.70
CA GLU A 281 8.90 -0.42 -11.01
C GLU A 281 7.86 -1.01 -10.04
N GLU A 282 6.93 -0.15 -9.56
CA GLU A 282 5.83 -0.58 -8.71
C GLU A 282 4.69 -1.14 -9.57
N GLU A 283 4.18 -2.30 -9.20
CA GLU A 283 3.12 -3.02 -9.92
C GLU A 283 1.89 -3.31 -9.04
N TYR A 284 2.02 -3.15 -7.71
CA TYR A 284 0.97 -3.39 -6.71
C TYR A 284 1.25 -2.61 -5.43
N ALA A 285 0.24 -2.49 -4.55
CA ALA A 285 0.41 -1.89 -3.24
C ALA A 285 1.24 -2.78 -2.30
N HIS A 286 2.09 -2.17 -1.50
CA HIS A 286 2.87 -2.89 -0.50
C HIS A 286 2.00 -3.28 0.70
N ALA A 287 2.40 -4.33 1.39
CA ALA A 287 1.82 -4.73 2.66
C ALA A 287 2.14 -3.73 3.78
N VAL A 288 1.18 -3.47 4.65
CA VAL A 288 1.33 -2.59 5.82
C VAL A 288 2.16 -3.29 6.89
N ARG A 289 3.13 -2.59 7.45
CA ARG A 289 3.90 -3.08 8.59
C ARG A 289 3.05 -3.14 9.86
N ASN A 290 3.36 -4.09 10.72
CA ASN A 290 2.73 -4.16 12.03
C ASN A 290 2.98 -2.88 12.83
N LEU A 291 1.94 -2.40 13.50
CA LEU A 291 1.98 -1.13 14.22
C LEU A 291 2.85 -1.22 15.47
N VAL A 292 3.79 -0.30 15.58
CA VAL A 292 4.67 -0.18 16.75
C VAL A 292 4.01 0.75 17.77
N THR A 293 3.76 0.22 18.96
CA THR A 293 3.20 0.99 20.07
C THR A 293 4.14 1.05 21.30
N ASN A 294 5.32 0.49 21.20
CA ASN A 294 6.30 0.49 22.26
C ASN A 294 7.13 1.78 22.25
N GLU A 295 6.95 2.61 23.26
CA GLU A 295 7.66 3.90 23.41
C GLU A 295 9.18 3.76 23.43
N ASP A 296 9.72 2.63 23.88
CA ASP A 296 11.17 2.37 23.92
C ASP A 296 11.76 2.20 22.50
N LEU A 297 10.94 2.03 21.48
CA LEU A 297 11.38 1.90 20.10
C LEU A 297 11.34 3.22 19.31
N LEU A 298 10.90 4.32 19.92
CA LEU A 298 10.74 5.63 19.29
C LEU A 298 11.91 6.55 19.68
N SER A 299 12.36 7.35 18.72
CA SER A 299 13.40 8.36 18.94
C SER A 299 12.86 9.76 18.70
N GLU A 300 13.51 10.73 19.30
CA GLU A 300 13.24 12.15 19.08
C GLU A 300 14.11 12.69 17.94
N ILE A 301 13.56 13.63 17.18
CA ILE A 301 14.34 14.48 16.27
C ILE A 301 15.01 15.59 17.09
N GLY A 302 16.29 15.79 16.91
CA GLY A 302 17.12 16.77 17.61
C GLY A 302 17.09 18.18 17.01
#